data_a6ea8dc8a029880fc7127adec7d11596
#
_entry.id   a6ea8dc8a029880fc7127adec7d11596
#
_cell.length_a   1.000
_cell.length_b   1.000
_cell.length_c   1.000
_cell.angle_alpha   90.00
_cell.angle_beta   90.00
_cell.angle_gamma   90.00
#
_symmetry.space_group_name_H-M   'P 1'
#
loop_
_entity.id
_entity.type
_entity.pdbx_description
1 polymer ?
#
loop_
_entity_poly.entity_id
_entity_poly.type
_entity_poly.pdbx_seq_one_letter_code
_entity_poly.pdbx_strand_id
1 'polypeptide(L)'
;MHASIFFHLFETMHGMCYDIENRNPLFFGAFPQRKNDGVSAILKNKELIGMDWVKQLNQALAYIEANLEGEIHLERAAQLACCSTYHFQRMFTYLAGIPLSEYIRRRRMTKAALDLQNGAKVLDVALKYGYDSPTAFNRAFRGVHGVAPSSAKEPGVQLCSFQPISFVITIKGEIALNYRIEHKEAFRIVGIHAPMEKEIERNFQTVPKLWEEIASGGILPKLLPLMNGQLSGVLGVCACGEKEDWRYWIAVASDAPSGEFDAYTIPAFTWAIFPGSGPMPGAIQELEKRIATEWLPTSGYEFADGPDVEVYFTPDPKQATFEVWIPVCKRTETK
;
A
#
# COMPACT_ATOMS: atom_id res chain seq x y z
N MET A 1 -0.89 -23.21 -21.13
CA MET A 1 -1.54 -24.48 -20.83
C MET A 1 -1.88 -24.63 -19.33
N HIS A 2 -1.53 -23.64 -18.47
CA HIS A 2 -1.77 -23.70 -17.01
C HIS A 2 -3.02 -22.96 -16.51
N ALA A 3 -3.72 -22.20 -17.34
CA ALA A 3 -4.97 -21.54 -16.99
C ALA A 3 -6.20 -22.48 -16.93
N SER A 4 -6.09 -23.71 -17.46
CA SER A 4 -7.22 -24.62 -17.59
C SER A 4 -7.54 -25.41 -16.31
N ILE A 5 -6.60 -25.49 -15.37
CA ILE A 5 -6.81 -26.23 -14.11
C ILE A 5 -7.65 -25.44 -13.12
N PHE A 6 -7.57 -24.11 -13.17
CA PHE A 6 -8.38 -23.21 -12.33
C PHE A 6 -9.89 -23.26 -12.69
N PHE A 7 -10.18 -23.49 -13.96
CA PHE A 7 -11.56 -23.50 -14.47
C PHE A 7 -12.38 -24.71 -14.03
N HIS A 8 -11.74 -25.87 -13.86
CA HIS A 8 -12.45 -27.13 -13.61
C HIS A 8 -12.85 -27.34 -12.14
N LEU A 9 -12.17 -26.67 -11.22
CA LEU A 9 -12.47 -26.78 -9.78
C LEU A 9 -13.64 -25.89 -9.33
N PHE A 10 -13.97 -24.87 -10.08
CA PHE A 10 -15.04 -23.92 -9.73
C PHE A 10 -16.41 -24.28 -10.30
N GLU A 11 -16.47 -25.08 -11.36
CA GLU A 11 -17.75 -25.61 -11.88
C GLU A 11 -18.49 -26.48 -10.87
N THR A 12 -17.77 -27.08 -9.92
CA THR A 12 -18.37 -27.90 -8.86
C THR A 12 -19.03 -27.08 -7.74
N MET A 13 -18.75 -25.78 -7.65
CA MET A 13 -19.29 -24.88 -6.61
C MET A 13 -20.46 -24.00 -7.08
N HIS A 14 -20.91 -24.11 -8.32
CA HIS A 14 -21.98 -23.27 -8.90
C HIS A 14 -23.40 -23.52 -8.31
N GLY A 15 -23.54 -24.32 -7.27
CA GLY A 15 -24.81 -24.54 -6.57
C GLY A 15 -25.16 -23.50 -5.51
N MET A 16 -24.31 -22.55 -5.21
CA MET A 16 -24.51 -21.57 -4.11
C MET A 16 -24.27 -20.10 -4.48
N CYS A 17 -24.30 -19.73 -5.73
CA CYS A 17 -24.24 -18.31 -6.11
C CYS A 17 -25.62 -17.66 -5.98
N TYR A 18 -25.76 -16.74 -5.03
CA TYR A 18 -26.90 -15.84 -4.91
C TYR A 18 -26.95 -14.88 -6.10
N ASP A 19 -28.15 -14.78 -6.67
CA ASP A 19 -28.52 -13.90 -7.77
C ASP A 19 -28.36 -12.40 -7.39
N ILE A 20 -27.33 -11.74 -7.95
CA ILE A 20 -27.03 -10.32 -7.72
C ILE A 20 -27.81 -9.40 -8.67
N GLU A 21 -28.61 -9.94 -9.61
CA GLU A 21 -29.28 -9.15 -10.66
C GLU A 21 -30.61 -8.48 -10.26
N ASN A 22 -31.10 -8.62 -9.03
CA ASN A 22 -32.40 -8.08 -8.64
C ASN A 22 -32.33 -6.96 -7.59
N ARG A 23 -31.72 -5.82 -7.91
CA ARG A 23 -32.00 -4.54 -7.24
C ARG A 23 -32.49 -3.50 -8.25
N ASN A 24 -33.80 -3.43 -8.35
CA ASN A 24 -34.51 -2.38 -9.07
C ASN A 24 -34.13 -0.96 -8.62
N PRO A 25 -33.95 0.00 -9.54
CA PRO A 25 -33.79 1.41 -9.20
C PRO A 25 -35.14 2.01 -8.81
N LEU A 26 -35.29 2.39 -7.56
CA LEU A 26 -36.46 3.12 -7.09
C LEU A 26 -36.20 4.62 -6.99
N PHE A 27 -36.98 5.34 -7.82
CA PHE A 27 -37.50 6.68 -7.65
C PHE A 27 -36.59 7.89 -7.44
N PHE A 28 -36.43 8.64 -8.50
CA PHE A 28 -36.19 10.09 -8.45
C PHE A 28 -37.44 10.80 -7.94
N GLY A 29 -37.47 11.15 -6.67
CA GLY A 29 -38.39 12.13 -6.12
C GLY A 29 -37.73 13.52 -6.13
N ALA A 30 -38.40 14.50 -6.69
CA ALA A 30 -37.98 15.89 -6.76
C ALA A 30 -37.72 16.45 -5.34
N PHE A 31 -36.49 16.90 -5.07
CA PHE A 31 -36.14 17.64 -3.86
C PHE A 31 -36.34 19.14 -4.06
N PRO A 32 -36.96 19.85 -3.10
CA PRO A 32 -37.09 21.30 -3.13
C PRO A 32 -35.72 21.98 -2.94
N GLN A 33 -35.47 23.03 -3.70
CA GLN A 33 -34.28 23.89 -3.56
C GLN A 33 -34.15 24.46 -2.13
N ARG A 34 -33.21 24.00 -1.37
CA ARG A 34 -32.74 24.62 -0.10
C ARG A 34 -31.49 25.46 -0.36
N LYS A 35 -31.51 26.64 0.23
CA LYS A 35 -30.50 27.70 0.15
C LYS A 35 -29.05 27.20 0.37
N ASN A 36 -28.16 27.77 -0.40
CA ASN A 36 -26.73 27.44 -0.62
C ASN A 36 -25.76 27.60 0.60
N ASP A 37 -26.24 27.78 1.81
CA ASP A 37 -25.34 28.11 2.94
C ASP A 37 -24.62 26.89 3.55
N GLY A 38 -25.15 25.67 3.33
CA GLY A 38 -24.53 24.44 3.82
C GLY A 38 -23.39 23.87 2.94
N VAL A 39 -23.45 24.14 1.64
CA VAL A 39 -22.47 23.58 0.66
C VAL A 39 -21.09 24.25 0.83
N SER A 40 -21.06 25.55 1.13
CA SER A 40 -19.80 26.28 1.37
C SER A 40 -19.07 25.82 2.62
N ALA A 41 -19.79 25.45 3.70
CA ALA A 41 -19.17 24.95 4.92
C ALA A 41 -18.65 23.51 4.76
N ILE A 42 -19.35 22.66 3.98
CA ILE A 42 -18.94 21.29 3.69
C ILE A 42 -17.69 21.27 2.79
N LEU A 43 -17.63 22.17 1.80
CA LEU A 43 -16.46 22.31 0.92
C LEU A 43 -15.25 22.82 1.67
N LYS A 44 -15.41 23.85 2.54
CA LYS A 44 -14.33 24.35 3.40
C LYS A 44 -13.80 23.30 4.37
N ASN A 45 -14.67 22.47 4.95
CA ASN A 45 -14.25 21.39 5.83
C ASN A 45 -13.51 20.27 5.08
N LYS A 46 -13.92 19.95 3.85
CA LYS A 46 -13.19 18.97 3.02
C LYS A 46 -11.81 19.48 2.58
N GLU A 47 -11.68 20.75 2.25
CA GLU A 47 -10.39 21.36 1.92
C GLU A 47 -9.44 21.38 3.13
N LEU A 48 -9.93 21.69 4.34
CA LEU A 48 -9.13 21.68 5.57
C LEU A 48 -8.64 20.27 5.93
N ILE A 49 -9.49 19.25 5.81
CA ILE A 49 -9.16 17.84 6.11
C ILE A 49 -8.09 17.31 5.15
N GLY A 50 -8.21 17.62 3.84
CA GLY A 50 -7.20 17.23 2.85
C GLY A 50 -5.86 17.92 3.03
N MET A 51 -5.85 19.17 3.50
CA MET A 51 -4.63 19.93 3.78
C MET A 51 -3.82 19.33 4.95
N ASP A 52 -4.47 18.83 5.99
CA ASP A 52 -3.76 18.28 7.15
C ASP A 52 -3.01 16.98 6.79
N TRP A 53 -3.63 16.08 6.03
CA TRP A 53 -2.99 14.84 5.62
C TRP A 53 -1.76 15.07 4.72
N VAL A 54 -1.85 15.97 3.73
CA VAL A 54 -0.70 16.35 2.89
C VAL A 54 0.40 16.98 3.72
N LYS A 55 0.03 17.81 4.70
CA LYS A 55 0.97 18.43 5.63
C LYS A 55 1.73 17.37 6.43
N GLN A 56 1.03 16.35 6.94
CA GLN A 56 1.64 15.22 7.66
C GLN A 56 2.62 14.44 6.79
N LEU A 57 2.24 14.11 5.53
CA LEU A 57 3.15 13.47 4.59
C LEU A 57 4.38 14.33 4.30
N ASN A 58 4.19 15.63 4.07
CA ASN A 58 5.31 16.55 3.84
C ASN A 58 6.19 16.73 5.08
N GLN A 59 5.64 16.64 6.29
CA GLN A 59 6.42 16.61 7.53
C GLN A 59 7.28 15.34 7.63
N ALA A 60 6.75 14.19 7.24
CA ALA A 60 7.52 12.94 7.16
C ALA A 60 8.67 13.06 6.15
N LEU A 61 8.42 13.65 4.99
CA LEU A 61 9.47 13.91 3.99
C LEU A 61 10.51 14.91 4.50
N ALA A 62 10.09 15.97 5.16
CA ALA A 62 11.01 16.95 5.75
C ALA A 62 11.91 16.31 6.82
N TYR A 63 11.36 15.38 7.63
CA TYR A 63 12.15 14.58 8.55
C TYR A 63 13.19 13.73 7.82
N ILE A 64 12.82 13.03 6.76
CA ILE A 64 13.74 12.22 5.95
C ILE A 64 14.84 13.10 5.37
N GLU A 65 14.50 14.24 4.78
CA GLU A 65 15.46 15.19 4.20
C GLU A 65 16.44 15.76 5.23
N ALA A 66 15.97 16.02 6.46
CA ALA A 66 16.80 16.50 7.55
C ALA A 66 17.78 15.43 8.08
N ASN A 67 17.48 14.13 7.87
CA ASN A 67 18.25 13.01 8.39
C ASN A 67 18.96 12.19 7.28
N LEU A 68 19.16 12.74 6.08
CA LEU A 68 19.87 12.06 5.00
C LEU A 68 21.31 11.73 5.36
N GLU A 69 21.93 12.53 6.26
CA GLU A 69 23.25 12.32 6.82
C GLU A 69 23.13 11.41 8.06
N GLY A 70 23.35 10.11 7.91
CA GLY A 70 23.23 9.16 9.01
C GLY A 70 22.03 8.22 8.90
N GLU A 71 21.48 7.82 10.05
CA GLU A 71 20.38 6.85 10.12
C GLU A 71 19.02 7.53 10.00
N ILE A 72 18.16 6.97 9.16
CA ILE A 72 16.76 7.40 9.00
C ILE A 72 15.86 6.36 9.67
N HIS A 73 15.18 6.75 10.75
CA HIS A 73 14.20 5.91 11.41
C HIS A 73 12.86 6.03 10.69
N LEU A 74 12.52 5.02 9.87
CA LEU A 74 11.28 5.02 9.07
C LEU A 74 10.03 5.00 9.94
N GLU A 75 10.10 4.42 11.14
CA GLU A 75 9.03 4.42 12.15
C GLU A 75 8.66 5.86 12.54
N ARG A 76 9.67 6.74 12.69
CA ARG A 76 9.44 8.15 13.00
C ARG A 76 8.79 8.90 11.84
N ALA A 77 9.22 8.62 10.61
CA ALA A 77 8.58 9.19 9.42
C ALA A 77 7.12 8.76 9.30
N ALA A 78 6.84 7.47 9.53
CA ALA A 78 5.50 6.90 9.51
C ALA A 78 4.59 7.50 10.60
N GLN A 79 5.10 7.68 11.82
CA GLN A 79 4.38 8.37 12.90
C GLN A 79 3.99 9.81 12.51
N LEU A 80 4.88 10.55 11.85
CA LEU A 80 4.58 11.90 11.36
C LEU A 80 3.52 11.90 10.25
N ALA A 81 3.46 10.82 9.47
CA ALA A 81 2.43 10.58 8.46
C ALA A 81 1.15 9.95 9.03
N CYS A 82 1.06 9.72 10.36
CA CYS A 82 -0.08 9.09 11.06
C CYS A 82 -0.46 7.72 10.46
N CYS A 83 0.53 6.87 10.18
CA CYS A 83 0.31 5.52 9.65
C CYS A 83 1.46 4.59 10.03
N SER A 84 1.32 3.28 9.74
CA SER A 84 2.41 2.32 9.92
C SER A 84 3.54 2.54 8.90
N THR A 85 4.72 2.02 9.19
CA THR A 85 5.89 2.08 8.30
C THR A 85 5.58 1.47 6.92
N TYR A 86 4.84 0.37 6.91
CA TYR A 86 4.39 -0.29 5.68
C TYR A 86 3.48 0.63 4.84
N HIS A 87 2.43 1.18 5.45
CA HIS A 87 1.51 2.09 4.77
C HIS A 87 2.22 3.36 4.27
N PHE A 88 3.15 3.91 5.05
CA PHE A 88 3.93 5.08 4.64
C PHE A 88 4.75 4.82 3.38
N GLN A 89 5.50 3.72 3.34
CA GLN A 89 6.30 3.35 2.16
C GLN A 89 5.42 3.09 0.93
N ARG A 90 4.30 2.42 1.12
CA ARG A 90 3.35 2.11 0.05
C ARG A 90 2.69 3.37 -0.51
N MET A 91 2.18 4.25 0.36
CA MET A 91 1.63 5.55 -0.04
C MET A 91 2.67 6.40 -0.77
N PHE A 92 3.90 6.47 -0.23
CA PHE A 92 4.98 7.20 -0.88
C PHE A 92 5.22 6.67 -2.29
N THR A 93 5.31 5.34 -2.46
CA THR A 93 5.53 4.71 -3.77
C THR A 93 4.41 5.04 -4.76
N TYR A 94 3.16 5.03 -4.32
CA TYR A 94 2.02 5.37 -5.16
C TYR A 94 1.99 6.85 -5.56
N LEU A 95 2.36 7.74 -4.64
CA LEU A 95 2.36 9.19 -4.88
C LEU A 95 3.57 9.64 -5.70
N ALA A 96 4.76 9.14 -5.38
CA ALA A 96 6.02 9.55 -5.99
C ALA A 96 6.34 8.78 -7.29
N GLY A 97 5.71 7.63 -7.52
CA GLY A 97 6.00 6.72 -8.63
C GLY A 97 7.36 6.01 -8.53
N ILE A 98 8.05 6.17 -7.40
CA ILE A 98 9.33 5.49 -7.11
C ILE A 98 9.31 5.03 -5.65
N PRO A 99 10.04 3.95 -5.32
CA PRO A 99 10.21 3.50 -3.95
C PRO A 99 10.85 4.54 -3.04
N LEU A 100 10.47 4.53 -1.75
CA LEU A 100 11.06 5.42 -0.75
C LEU A 100 12.57 5.21 -0.58
N SER A 101 13.02 3.98 -0.61
CA SER A 101 14.45 3.60 -0.55
C SER A 101 15.25 4.20 -1.71
N GLU A 102 14.67 4.16 -2.92
CA GLU A 102 15.25 4.75 -4.12
C GLU A 102 15.29 6.28 -4.03
N TYR A 103 14.22 6.91 -3.50
CA TYR A 103 14.22 8.34 -3.24
C TYR A 103 15.35 8.74 -2.29
N ILE A 104 15.45 8.08 -1.14
CA ILE A 104 16.52 8.34 -0.14
C ILE A 104 17.90 8.16 -0.78
N ARG A 105 18.10 7.09 -1.54
CA ARG A 105 19.35 6.82 -2.26
C ARG A 105 19.73 7.95 -3.21
N ARG A 106 18.79 8.40 -4.05
CA ARG A 106 19.00 9.50 -5.01
C ARG A 106 19.34 10.81 -4.31
N ARG A 107 18.64 11.12 -3.22
CA ARG A 107 18.88 12.32 -2.44
C ARG A 107 20.25 12.31 -1.75
N ARG A 108 20.61 11.18 -1.13
CA ARG A 108 21.93 10.99 -0.54
C ARG A 108 23.05 11.16 -1.56
N MET A 109 22.92 10.54 -2.74
CA MET A 109 23.93 10.64 -3.80
C MET A 109 24.03 12.07 -4.36
N THR A 110 22.93 12.79 -4.47
CA THR A 110 22.93 14.21 -4.87
C THR A 110 23.73 15.06 -3.90
N LYS A 111 23.50 14.90 -2.58
CA LYS A 111 24.27 15.63 -1.56
C LYS A 111 25.73 15.19 -1.51
N ALA A 112 25.99 13.88 -1.62
CA ALA A 112 27.34 13.34 -1.67
C ALA A 112 28.17 13.91 -2.84
N ALA A 113 27.53 14.11 -3.99
CA ALA A 113 28.19 14.73 -5.14
C ALA A 113 28.64 16.17 -4.85
N LEU A 114 27.81 16.96 -4.17
CA LEU A 114 28.15 18.31 -3.75
C LEU A 114 29.34 18.33 -2.76
N ASP A 115 29.31 17.43 -1.76
CA ASP A 115 30.42 17.31 -0.80
C ASP A 115 31.74 16.96 -1.50
N LEU A 116 31.72 16.02 -2.46
CA LEU A 116 32.89 15.63 -3.22
C LEU A 116 33.41 16.78 -4.10
N GLN A 117 32.51 17.54 -4.74
CA GLN A 117 32.90 18.74 -5.51
C GLN A 117 33.52 19.81 -4.62
N ASN A 118 33.09 19.92 -3.36
CA ASN A 118 33.66 20.80 -2.35
C ASN A 118 35.00 20.26 -1.75
N GLY A 119 35.52 19.15 -2.28
CA GLY A 119 36.83 18.62 -1.90
C GLY A 119 36.83 17.59 -0.76
N ALA A 120 35.67 17.16 -0.28
CA ALA A 120 35.58 16.13 0.75
C ALA A 120 36.19 14.80 0.26
N LYS A 121 36.76 14.01 1.20
CA LYS A 121 37.31 12.69 0.88
C LYS A 121 36.21 11.68 0.66
N VAL A 122 36.37 10.80 -0.32
CA VAL A 122 35.37 9.79 -0.70
C VAL A 122 34.94 8.92 0.48
N LEU A 123 35.90 8.53 1.34
CA LEU A 123 35.60 7.69 2.51
C LEU A 123 34.73 8.44 3.54
N ASP A 124 35.05 9.69 3.81
CA ASP A 124 34.32 10.52 4.78
C ASP A 124 32.88 10.77 4.30
N VAL A 125 32.72 11.02 2.99
CA VAL A 125 31.41 11.18 2.37
C VAL A 125 30.61 9.88 2.41
N ALA A 126 31.23 8.74 2.14
CA ALA A 126 30.56 7.43 2.24
C ALA A 126 29.98 7.20 3.65
N LEU A 127 30.79 7.41 4.68
CA LEU A 127 30.37 7.26 6.07
C LEU A 127 29.27 8.27 6.44
N LYS A 128 29.40 9.53 6.03
CA LYS A 128 28.41 10.59 6.25
C LYS A 128 27.02 10.21 5.77
N TYR A 129 26.93 9.54 4.63
CA TYR A 129 25.64 9.13 4.03
C TYR A 129 25.25 7.69 4.35
N GLY A 130 25.83 7.09 5.39
CA GLY A 130 25.41 5.80 5.94
C GLY A 130 25.88 4.59 5.13
N TYR A 131 27.05 4.67 4.49
CA TYR A 131 27.68 3.55 3.79
C TYR A 131 28.90 3.05 4.56
N ASP A 132 28.81 1.86 5.14
CA ASP A 132 29.91 1.22 5.86
C ASP A 132 30.99 0.66 4.92
N SER A 133 30.68 0.52 3.63
CA SER A 133 31.57 -0.04 2.63
C SER A 133 31.83 0.94 1.48
N PRO A 134 33.09 1.30 1.22
CA PRO A 134 33.45 2.11 0.04
C PRO A 134 32.98 1.49 -1.28
N THR A 135 32.92 0.16 -1.35
CA THR A 135 32.44 -0.56 -2.54
C THR A 135 30.93 -0.36 -2.74
N ALA A 136 30.15 -0.44 -1.65
CA ALA A 136 28.69 -0.19 -1.69
C ALA A 136 28.40 1.27 -2.08
N PHE A 137 29.13 2.23 -1.49
CA PHE A 137 29.02 3.64 -1.86
C PHE A 137 29.38 3.89 -3.33
N ASN A 138 30.49 3.34 -3.82
CA ASN A 138 30.91 3.49 -5.22
C ASN A 138 29.85 2.93 -6.18
N ARG A 139 29.29 1.76 -5.88
CA ARG A 139 28.19 1.18 -6.67
C ARG A 139 26.94 2.06 -6.68
N ALA A 140 26.52 2.56 -5.51
CA ALA A 140 25.36 3.45 -5.38
C ALA A 140 25.59 4.76 -6.13
N PHE A 141 26.76 5.38 -5.97
CA PHE A 141 27.12 6.63 -6.64
C PHE A 141 27.17 6.48 -8.15
N ARG A 142 27.82 5.43 -8.66
CA ARG A 142 27.82 5.12 -10.11
C ARG A 142 26.42 4.83 -10.65
N GLY A 143 25.59 4.15 -9.88
CA GLY A 143 24.21 3.87 -10.28
C GLY A 143 23.36 5.14 -10.47
N VAL A 144 23.69 6.22 -9.76
CA VAL A 144 22.98 7.51 -9.83
C VAL A 144 23.64 8.47 -10.82
N HIS A 145 24.96 8.59 -10.81
CA HIS A 145 25.68 9.61 -11.57
C HIS A 145 26.38 9.10 -12.81
N GLY A 146 26.46 7.77 -13.02
CA GLY A 146 27.17 7.16 -14.14
C GLY A 146 28.69 7.16 -14.02
N VAL A 147 29.27 7.88 -13.04
CA VAL A 147 30.73 8.07 -12.84
C VAL A 147 31.17 7.63 -11.44
N ALA A 148 32.47 7.44 -11.26
CA ALA A 148 33.01 7.10 -9.94
C ALA A 148 32.99 8.32 -9.00
N PRO A 149 32.87 8.12 -7.64
CA PRO A 149 32.95 9.22 -6.68
C PRO A 149 34.24 10.05 -6.78
N SER A 150 35.36 9.39 -7.08
CA SER A 150 36.66 10.07 -7.26
C SER A 150 36.68 11.07 -8.41
N SER A 151 35.90 10.82 -9.45
CA SER A 151 35.80 11.69 -10.63
C SER A 151 34.82 12.84 -10.45
N ALA A 152 34.03 12.87 -9.38
CA ALA A 152 32.99 13.89 -9.18
C ALA A 152 33.54 15.33 -9.08
N LYS A 153 34.79 15.50 -8.70
CA LYS A 153 35.49 16.77 -8.58
C LYS A 153 36.22 17.21 -9.86
N GLU A 154 36.28 16.37 -10.87
CA GLU A 154 36.95 16.70 -12.11
C GLU A 154 36.15 17.75 -12.91
N PRO A 155 36.81 18.76 -13.52
CA PRO A 155 36.13 19.77 -14.31
C PRO A 155 35.36 19.15 -15.48
N GLY A 156 34.12 19.58 -15.70
CA GLY A 156 33.29 19.14 -16.82
C GLY A 156 32.56 17.80 -16.62
N VAL A 157 32.73 17.15 -15.48
CA VAL A 157 31.98 15.93 -15.17
C VAL A 157 30.48 16.25 -14.97
N GLN A 158 29.64 15.51 -15.67
CA GLN A 158 28.18 15.62 -15.53
C GLN A 158 27.72 14.77 -14.35
N LEU A 159 26.94 15.37 -13.44
CA LEU A 159 26.35 14.72 -12.29
C LEU A 159 24.81 14.91 -12.29
N CYS A 160 24.09 13.91 -11.82
CA CYS A 160 22.63 13.99 -11.67
C CYS A 160 22.27 14.70 -10.36
N SER A 161 21.26 15.57 -10.40
CA SER A 161 20.71 16.21 -9.20
C SER A 161 19.22 15.92 -9.08
N PHE A 162 18.82 15.28 -7.99
CA PHE A 162 17.43 15.00 -7.65
C PHE A 162 16.99 15.95 -6.56
N GLN A 163 15.93 16.71 -6.82
CA GLN A 163 15.39 17.67 -5.87
C GLN A 163 14.52 16.99 -4.80
N PRO A 164 14.34 17.61 -3.61
CA PRO A 164 13.36 17.14 -2.63
C PRO A 164 11.96 17.08 -3.24
N ILE A 165 11.23 16.00 -2.93
CA ILE A 165 9.83 15.87 -3.32
C ILE A 165 8.97 16.59 -2.28
N SER A 166 7.92 17.27 -2.75
CA SER A 166 6.81 17.74 -1.94
C SER A 166 5.49 17.28 -2.58
N PHE A 167 4.55 16.83 -1.76
CA PHE A 167 3.24 16.44 -2.25
C PHE A 167 2.28 17.62 -2.27
N VAL A 168 1.53 17.72 -3.36
CA VAL A 168 0.41 18.65 -3.53
C VAL A 168 -0.77 17.85 -4.05
N ILE A 169 -1.94 18.00 -3.43
CA ILE A 169 -3.16 17.34 -3.91
C ILE A 169 -3.75 18.15 -5.07
N THR A 170 -3.99 17.46 -6.16
CA THR A 170 -4.85 17.95 -7.24
C THR A 170 -6.07 17.03 -7.31
N ILE A 171 -7.26 17.55 -6.97
CA ILE A 171 -8.48 16.76 -7.00
C ILE A 171 -8.98 16.70 -8.46
N LYS A 172 -8.99 15.49 -9.03
CA LYS A 172 -9.59 15.18 -10.32
C LYS A 172 -10.82 14.31 -10.05
N GLY A 173 -12.01 14.88 -10.17
CA GLY A 173 -13.27 14.20 -9.83
C GLY A 173 -13.95 13.48 -10.99
N GLU A 174 -13.21 12.87 -11.92
CA GLU A 174 -13.77 12.31 -13.16
C GLU A 174 -14.44 10.93 -12.99
N ILE A 175 -13.97 10.08 -12.06
CA ILE A 175 -14.52 8.72 -11.88
C ILE A 175 -14.80 8.50 -10.40
N ALA A 176 -16.06 8.16 -10.08
CA ALA A 176 -16.46 7.86 -8.71
C ALA A 176 -15.68 6.65 -8.14
N LEU A 177 -15.25 6.75 -6.89
CA LEU A 177 -14.71 5.63 -6.12
C LEU A 177 -15.81 5.16 -5.16
N ASN A 178 -16.37 3.98 -5.43
CA ASN A 178 -17.39 3.40 -4.59
C ASN A 178 -16.74 2.81 -3.32
N TYR A 179 -17.37 3.04 -2.18
CA TYR A 179 -16.92 2.46 -0.92
C TYR A 179 -18.09 2.34 0.06
N ARG A 180 -17.88 1.51 1.09
CA ARG A 180 -18.75 1.45 2.26
C ARG A 180 -17.91 1.38 3.53
N ILE A 181 -18.48 1.86 4.63
CA ILE A 181 -17.85 1.75 5.95
C ILE A 181 -18.64 0.73 6.75
N GLU A 182 -17.95 -0.30 7.23
CA GLU A 182 -18.54 -1.36 8.05
C GLU A 182 -17.67 -1.66 9.26
N HIS A 183 -18.30 -1.89 10.39
CA HIS A 183 -17.64 -2.50 11.54
C HIS A 183 -17.73 -4.02 11.40
N LYS A 184 -16.59 -4.70 11.55
CA LYS A 184 -16.54 -6.16 11.58
C LYS A 184 -15.95 -6.58 12.91
N GLU A 185 -16.61 -7.54 13.56
CA GLU A 185 -16.05 -8.23 14.70
C GLU A 185 -14.79 -9.00 14.32
N ALA A 186 -14.01 -9.41 15.31
CA ALA A 186 -12.83 -10.23 15.07
C ALA A 186 -13.24 -11.55 14.38
N PHE A 187 -12.48 -11.95 13.36
CA PHE A 187 -12.72 -13.21 12.65
C PHE A 187 -11.41 -13.95 12.40
N ARG A 188 -11.54 -15.26 12.39
CA ARG A 188 -10.40 -16.15 12.20
C ARG A 188 -10.20 -16.48 10.72
N ILE A 189 -8.94 -16.50 10.30
CA ILE A 189 -8.52 -16.96 8.98
C ILE A 189 -7.59 -18.18 9.14
N VAL A 190 -7.62 -19.06 8.15
CA VAL A 190 -6.77 -20.23 8.05
C VAL A 190 -6.11 -20.23 6.68
N GLY A 191 -4.81 -20.46 6.62
CA GLY A 191 -4.08 -20.43 5.35
C GLY A 191 -2.59 -20.62 5.52
N ILE A 192 -1.85 -20.16 4.54
CA ILE A 192 -0.39 -20.10 4.56
C ILE A 192 0.07 -18.66 4.55
N HIS A 193 1.28 -18.42 5.00
CA HIS A 193 1.86 -17.08 5.00
C HIS A 193 3.35 -17.11 4.65
N ALA A 194 3.84 -15.98 4.18
CA ALA A 194 5.26 -15.75 3.98
C ALA A 194 5.68 -14.44 4.68
N PRO A 195 6.93 -14.34 5.16
CA PRO A 195 7.45 -13.10 5.69
C PRO A 195 7.50 -12.03 4.60
N MET A 196 7.21 -10.79 4.98
CA MET A 196 7.35 -9.65 4.08
C MET A 196 8.70 -8.97 4.32
N GLU A 197 9.29 -8.51 3.22
CA GLU A 197 10.53 -7.75 3.27
C GLU A 197 10.26 -6.32 3.77
N LYS A 198 11.25 -5.74 4.47
CA LYS A 198 11.17 -4.35 4.92
C LYS A 198 11.12 -3.37 3.75
N GLU A 199 11.85 -3.69 2.67
CA GLU A 199 11.77 -2.96 1.41
C GLU A 199 10.54 -3.42 0.63
N ILE A 200 9.53 -2.56 0.58
CA ILE A 200 8.23 -2.87 -0.03
C ILE A 200 8.33 -3.30 -1.50
N GLU A 201 9.36 -2.84 -2.21
CA GLU A 201 9.59 -3.18 -3.62
C GLU A 201 9.82 -4.67 -3.85
N ARG A 202 10.42 -5.34 -2.88
CA ARG A 202 10.63 -6.78 -2.95
C ARG A 202 9.31 -7.53 -2.82
N ASN A 203 8.39 -7.00 -2.03
CA ASN A 203 7.07 -7.60 -1.84
C ASN A 203 6.25 -7.61 -3.13
N PHE A 204 6.39 -6.60 -4.00
CA PHE A 204 5.77 -6.60 -5.33
C PHE A 204 6.25 -7.74 -6.24
N GLN A 205 7.38 -8.37 -5.93
CA GLN A 205 7.90 -9.53 -6.65
C GLN A 205 7.63 -10.85 -5.93
N THR A 206 7.65 -10.86 -4.60
CA THR A 206 7.49 -12.08 -3.79
C THR A 206 6.03 -12.50 -3.65
N VAL A 207 5.12 -11.55 -3.46
CA VAL A 207 3.68 -11.84 -3.31
C VAL A 207 3.07 -12.52 -4.54
N PRO A 208 3.30 -12.05 -5.80
CA PRO A 208 2.81 -12.77 -6.96
C PRO A 208 3.34 -14.20 -7.09
N LYS A 209 4.62 -14.44 -6.73
CA LYS A 209 5.20 -15.79 -6.73
C LYS A 209 4.52 -16.70 -5.72
N LEU A 210 4.20 -16.20 -4.53
CA LEU A 210 3.47 -16.97 -3.53
C LEU A 210 2.09 -17.37 -4.06
N TRP A 211 1.39 -16.47 -4.77
CA TRP A 211 0.12 -16.79 -5.43
C TRP A 211 0.29 -17.87 -6.51
N GLU A 212 1.34 -17.82 -7.32
CA GLU A 212 1.64 -18.85 -8.32
C GLU A 212 1.94 -20.21 -7.69
N GLU A 213 2.72 -20.26 -6.62
CA GLU A 213 3.05 -21.48 -5.88
C GLU A 213 1.80 -22.14 -5.30
N ILE A 214 0.89 -21.34 -4.72
CA ILE A 214 -0.37 -21.82 -4.16
C ILE A 214 -1.31 -22.33 -5.24
N ALA A 215 -1.42 -21.61 -6.34
CA ALA A 215 -2.27 -21.98 -7.47
C ALA A 215 -1.79 -23.28 -8.14
N SER A 216 -0.46 -23.48 -8.26
CA SER A 216 0.13 -24.66 -8.90
C SER A 216 0.34 -25.83 -7.93
N GLY A 217 0.54 -25.55 -6.64
CA GLY A 217 0.92 -26.53 -5.61
C GLY A 217 -0.23 -27.37 -5.03
N GLY A 218 -1.46 -27.20 -5.52
CA GLY A 218 -2.62 -27.96 -5.01
C GLY A 218 -3.05 -27.57 -3.59
N ILE A 219 -2.66 -26.40 -3.11
CA ILE A 219 -3.00 -25.89 -1.77
C ILE A 219 -4.44 -25.34 -1.74
N LEU A 220 -4.86 -24.61 -2.78
CA LEU A 220 -6.21 -24.07 -2.84
C LEU A 220 -7.32 -25.12 -2.72
N PRO A 221 -7.25 -26.28 -3.40
CA PRO A 221 -8.25 -27.34 -3.23
C PRO A 221 -8.40 -27.88 -1.80
N LYS A 222 -7.36 -27.77 -0.98
CA LYS A 222 -7.40 -28.16 0.45
C LYS A 222 -7.89 -27.04 1.34
N LEU A 223 -7.61 -25.78 0.96
CA LEU A 223 -7.94 -24.58 1.72
C LEU A 223 -9.40 -24.16 1.54
N LEU A 224 -9.91 -24.19 0.31
CA LEU A 224 -11.28 -23.74 -0.02
C LEU A 224 -12.39 -24.46 0.78
N PRO A 225 -12.33 -25.79 1.04
CA PRO A 225 -13.34 -26.47 1.85
C PRO A 225 -13.41 -26.03 3.31
N LEU A 226 -12.37 -25.33 3.82
CA LEU A 226 -12.34 -24.80 5.18
C LEU A 226 -13.07 -23.46 5.31
N MET A 227 -13.45 -22.83 4.17
CA MET A 227 -14.12 -21.54 4.15
C MET A 227 -15.46 -21.60 4.89
N ASN A 228 -15.67 -20.66 5.83
CA ASN A 228 -16.97 -20.49 6.45
C ASN A 228 -17.89 -19.59 5.58
N GLY A 229 -19.20 -19.63 5.86
CA GLY A 229 -20.16 -18.83 5.09
C GLY A 229 -20.19 -17.33 5.43
N GLN A 230 -19.34 -16.84 6.35
CA GLN A 230 -19.36 -15.44 6.79
C GLN A 230 -18.66 -14.52 5.78
N LEU A 231 -17.59 -14.97 5.19
CA LEU A 231 -16.82 -14.26 4.19
C LEU A 231 -16.43 -15.22 3.06
N SER A 232 -17.10 -15.05 1.91
CA SER A 232 -16.85 -15.88 0.73
C SER A 232 -15.74 -15.25 -0.10
N GLY A 233 -14.64 -15.98 -0.28
CA GLY A 233 -13.50 -15.54 -1.10
C GLY A 233 -12.16 -15.99 -0.52
N VAL A 234 -11.15 -15.99 -1.38
CA VAL A 234 -9.76 -16.16 -0.93
C VAL A 234 -9.22 -14.83 -0.49
N LEU A 235 -8.52 -14.79 0.62
CA LEU A 235 -8.03 -13.59 1.25
C LEU A 235 -6.53 -13.44 1.01
N GLY A 236 -6.11 -12.25 0.57
CA GLY A 236 -4.75 -11.76 0.71
C GLY A 236 -4.71 -10.83 1.93
N VAL A 237 -3.88 -11.10 2.92
CA VAL A 237 -3.83 -10.30 4.14
C VAL A 237 -2.41 -9.88 4.46
N CYS A 238 -2.19 -8.56 4.50
CA CYS A 238 -0.96 -7.98 5.04
C CYS A 238 -1.14 -7.75 6.53
N ALA A 239 -0.58 -8.59 7.37
CA ALA A 239 -0.68 -8.48 8.82
C ALA A 239 0.68 -8.26 9.48
N CYS A 240 0.71 -7.37 10.47
CA CYS A 240 1.86 -7.21 11.35
C CYS A 240 1.66 -8.10 12.57
N GLY A 241 2.61 -9.01 12.81
CA GLY A 241 2.70 -9.77 14.04
C GLY A 241 3.39 -8.99 15.17
N GLU A 242 3.72 -9.70 16.26
CA GLU A 242 4.55 -9.13 17.32
C GLU A 242 5.94 -8.72 16.79
N LYS A 243 6.51 -7.63 17.30
CA LYS A 243 7.86 -7.12 16.95
C LYS A 243 8.07 -6.74 15.48
N GLU A 244 7.04 -6.15 14.84
CA GLU A 244 7.11 -5.74 13.43
C GLU A 244 7.38 -6.90 12.46
N ASP A 245 6.96 -8.12 12.80
CA ASP A 245 7.01 -9.30 11.94
C ASP A 245 5.87 -9.24 10.92
N TRP A 246 6.08 -8.53 9.81
CA TRP A 246 5.11 -8.40 8.74
C TRP A 246 5.02 -9.67 7.92
N ARG A 247 3.79 -10.16 7.71
CA ARG A 247 3.49 -11.38 6.95
C ARG A 247 2.39 -11.14 5.95
N TYR A 248 2.55 -11.71 4.75
CA TYR A 248 1.49 -11.80 3.77
C TYR A 248 0.85 -13.18 3.86
N TRP A 249 -0.44 -13.20 4.07
CA TRP A 249 -1.24 -14.42 4.17
C TRP A 249 -2.03 -14.62 2.90
N ILE A 250 -2.15 -15.89 2.46
CA ILE A 250 -3.18 -16.33 1.54
C ILE A 250 -4.03 -17.34 2.30
N ALA A 251 -5.30 -16.99 2.53
CA ALA A 251 -6.12 -17.63 3.53
C ALA A 251 -7.60 -17.65 3.13
N VAL A 252 -8.41 -18.32 3.92
CA VAL A 252 -9.88 -18.24 3.90
C VAL A 252 -10.38 -17.94 5.30
N ALA A 253 -11.53 -17.28 5.44
CA ALA A 253 -12.20 -17.13 6.71
C ALA A 253 -12.73 -18.50 7.14
N SER A 254 -12.39 -18.95 8.37
CA SER A 254 -12.66 -20.31 8.81
C SER A 254 -12.74 -20.44 10.32
N ASP A 255 -13.76 -21.13 10.79
CA ASP A 255 -13.92 -21.59 12.18
C ASP A 255 -13.47 -23.04 12.37
N ALA A 256 -13.12 -23.73 11.28
CA ALA A 256 -12.66 -25.12 11.30
C ALA A 256 -11.24 -25.24 11.91
N PRO A 257 -10.85 -26.41 12.43
CA PRO A 257 -9.46 -26.70 12.79
C PRO A 257 -8.53 -26.42 11.60
N SER A 258 -7.37 -25.82 11.87
CA SER A 258 -6.43 -25.42 10.81
C SER A 258 -5.75 -26.59 10.11
N GLY A 259 -5.66 -27.75 10.75
CA GLY A 259 -5.02 -28.92 10.17
C GLY A 259 -3.54 -28.71 9.88
N GLU A 260 -3.17 -28.80 8.62
CA GLU A 260 -1.80 -28.54 8.12
C GLU A 260 -1.50 -27.05 7.88
N PHE A 261 -2.50 -26.17 8.05
CA PHE A 261 -2.40 -24.73 7.80
C PHE A 261 -2.16 -23.95 9.10
N ASP A 262 -1.67 -22.74 8.96
CA ASP A 262 -1.59 -21.77 10.04
C ASP A 262 -2.92 -21.03 10.22
N ALA A 263 -3.08 -20.43 11.39
CA ALA A 263 -4.27 -19.63 11.70
C ALA A 263 -3.89 -18.28 12.27
N TYR A 264 -4.68 -17.26 11.90
CA TYR A 264 -4.55 -15.91 12.42
C TYR A 264 -5.93 -15.34 12.72
N THR A 265 -6.05 -14.55 13.78
CA THR A 265 -7.29 -13.85 14.08
C THR A 265 -7.13 -12.38 13.72
N ILE A 266 -7.89 -11.96 12.72
CA ILE A 266 -8.00 -10.55 12.36
C ILE A 266 -8.84 -9.86 13.45
N PRO A 267 -8.30 -8.84 14.13
CA PRO A 267 -9.03 -8.14 15.18
C PRO A 267 -10.28 -7.40 14.66
N ALA A 268 -11.14 -6.98 15.58
CA ALA A 268 -12.29 -6.16 15.24
C ALA A 268 -11.85 -4.75 14.79
N PHE A 269 -12.33 -4.31 13.63
CA PHE A 269 -12.05 -2.99 13.08
C PHE A 269 -13.27 -2.37 12.42
N THR A 270 -13.23 -1.04 12.29
CA THR A 270 -14.03 -0.34 11.29
C THR A 270 -13.26 -0.33 9.98
N TRP A 271 -13.87 -0.85 8.94
CA TRP A 271 -13.28 -1.03 7.62
C TRP A 271 -13.86 -0.06 6.61
N ALA A 272 -13.00 0.55 5.82
CA ALA A 272 -13.38 1.13 4.54
C ALA A 272 -13.19 0.06 3.46
N ILE A 273 -14.27 -0.33 2.81
CA ILE A 273 -14.34 -1.45 1.87
C ILE A 273 -14.62 -0.92 0.49
N PHE A 274 -13.74 -1.27 -0.46
CA PHE A 274 -13.77 -0.78 -1.84
C PHE A 274 -13.95 -1.95 -2.81
N PRO A 275 -15.08 -2.05 -3.51
CA PRO A 275 -15.25 -3.06 -4.56
C PRO A 275 -14.43 -2.70 -5.80
N GLY A 276 -13.83 -3.71 -6.41
CA GLY A 276 -13.06 -3.58 -7.64
C GLY A 276 -13.28 -4.74 -8.59
N SER A 277 -12.96 -4.53 -9.85
CA SER A 277 -12.94 -5.57 -10.87
C SER A 277 -11.92 -5.25 -11.96
N GLY A 278 -11.38 -6.28 -12.60
CA GLY A 278 -10.47 -6.12 -13.73
C GLY A 278 -9.31 -7.11 -13.74
N PRO A 279 -8.37 -6.93 -14.68
CA PRO A 279 -7.24 -7.83 -14.80
C PRO A 279 -6.22 -7.65 -13.68
N MET A 280 -5.80 -8.78 -13.09
CA MET A 280 -4.81 -8.82 -12.00
C MET A 280 -3.38 -8.87 -12.54
N PRO A 281 -2.40 -8.30 -11.85
CA PRO A 281 -2.52 -7.53 -10.59
C PRO A 281 -2.83 -6.04 -10.79
N GLY A 282 -2.94 -5.55 -12.02
CA GLY A 282 -3.05 -4.12 -12.33
C GLY A 282 -4.30 -3.47 -11.74
N ALA A 283 -5.44 -4.16 -11.77
CA ALA A 283 -6.72 -3.59 -11.30
C ALA A 283 -6.71 -3.29 -9.78
N ILE A 284 -6.18 -4.20 -8.98
CA ILE A 284 -6.11 -4.00 -7.52
C ILE A 284 -5.08 -2.92 -7.16
N GLN A 285 -3.91 -2.92 -7.82
CA GLN A 285 -2.89 -1.90 -7.59
C GLN A 285 -3.38 -0.49 -7.93
N GLU A 286 -4.15 -0.35 -9.02
CA GLU A 286 -4.74 0.94 -9.38
C GLU A 286 -5.83 1.36 -8.38
N LEU A 287 -6.67 0.41 -7.90
CA LEU A 287 -7.65 0.69 -6.87
C LEU A 287 -6.98 1.16 -5.58
N GLU A 288 -5.97 0.47 -5.11
CA GLU A 288 -5.21 0.83 -3.91
C GLU A 288 -4.54 2.20 -4.03
N LYS A 289 -3.96 2.48 -5.20
CA LYS A 289 -3.40 3.80 -5.50
C LYS A 289 -4.47 4.89 -5.39
N ARG A 290 -5.64 4.68 -5.99
CA ARG A 290 -6.76 5.62 -5.92
C ARG A 290 -7.29 5.80 -4.49
N ILE A 291 -7.37 4.73 -3.71
CA ILE A 291 -7.73 4.81 -2.29
C ILE A 291 -6.76 5.74 -1.55
N ALA A 292 -5.46 5.53 -1.73
CA ALA A 292 -4.42 6.30 -1.06
C ALA A 292 -4.35 7.76 -1.55
N THR A 293 -4.61 8.01 -2.83
CA THR A 293 -4.39 9.32 -3.45
C THR A 293 -5.65 10.18 -3.59
N GLU A 294 -6.82 9.55 -3.69
CA GLU A 294 -8.09 10.25 -3.94
C GLU A 294 -9.02 10.20 -2.72
N TRP A 295 -9.21 9.01 -2.13
CA TRP A 295 -10.20 8.81 -1.08
C TRP A 295 -9.67 9.18 0.31
N LEU A 296 -8.55 8.61 0.73
CA LEU A 296 -8.01 8.80 2.08
C LEU A 296 -7.76 10.27 2.43
N PRO A 297 -7.21 11.09 1.50
CA PRO A 297 -6.99 12.52 1.77
C PRO A 297 -8.25 13.31 2.09
N THR A 298 -9.39 12.91 1.50
CA THR A 298 -10.64 13.70 1.53
C THR A 298 -11.76 13.03 2.34
N SER A 299 -11.53 11.81 2.85
CA SER A 299 -12.56 11.00 3.49
C SER A 299 -12.92 11.40 4.93
N GLY A 300 -12.03 12.10 5.63
CA GLY A 300 -12.14 12.32 7.08
C GLY A 300 -11.72 11.12 7.93
N TYR A 301 -11.14 10.09 7.28
CA TYR A 301 -10.59 8.91 7.94
C TYR A 301 -9.07 8.90 7.86
N GLU A 302 -8.44 8.15 8.76
CA GLU A 302 -7.03 7.80 8.73
C GLU A 302 -6.88 6.29 8.92
N PHE A 303 -5.71 5.75 8.58
CA PHE A 303 -5.43 4.33 8.80
C PHE A 303 -5.50 4.01 10.29
N ALA A 304 -6.23 2.96 10.65
CA ALA A 304 -6.06 2.32 11.93
C ALA A 304 -4.86 1.36 11.89
N ASP A 305 -4.28 1.08 13.05
CA ASP A 305 -3.16 0.13 13.14
C ASP A 305 -3.69 -1.31 13.09
N GLY A 306 -3.86 -1.80 11.88
CA GLY A 306 -4.42 -3.11 11.58
C GLY A 306 -4.01 -3.64 10.21
N PRO A 307 -4.40 -4.88 9.88
CA PRO A 307 -4.06 -5.53 8.63
C PRO A 307 -4.87 -4.94 7.47
N ASP A 308 -4.27 -4.88 6.27
CA ASP A 308 -5.02 -4.71 5.03
C ASP A 308 -5.53 -6.07 4.56
N VAL A 309 -6.74 -6.11 4.03
CA VAL A 309 -7.37 -7.34 3.54
C VAL A 309 -7.83 -7.15 2.10
N GLU A 310 -7.43 -8.05 1.26
CA GLU A 310 -7.87 -8.22 -0.11
C GLU A 310 -8.81 -9.43 -0.15
N VAL A 311 -10.00 -9.30 -0.69
CA VAL A 311 -10.97 -10.40 -0.81
C VAL A 311 -11.18 -10.70 -2.27
N TYR A 312 -10.82 -11.88 -2.71
CA TYR A 312 -10.94 -12.32 -4.11
C TYR A 312 -12.12 -13.26 -4.28
N PHE A 313 -13.13 -12.84 -5.03
CA PHE A 313 -14.38 -13.58 -5.24
C PHE A 313 -14.32 -14.52 -6.45
N THR A 314 -13.54 -14.17 -7.46
CA THR A 314 -13.43 -14.96 -8.70
C THR A 314 -12.00 -15.41 -8.94
N PRO A 315 -11.82 -16.63 -9.46
CA PRO A 315 -10.49 -17.19 -9.70
C PRO A 315 -9.86 -16.72 -11.02
N ASP A 316 -10.62 -16.08 -11.92
CA ASP A 316 -10.10 -15.64 -13.21
C ASP A 316 -9.29 -14.37 -13.06
N PRO A 317 -7.95 -14.42 -13.21
CA PRO A 317 -7.11 -13.24 -13.07
C PRO A 317 -7.31 -12.21 -14.19
N LYS A 318 -8.00 -12.57 -15.29
CA LYS A 318 -8.28 -11.63 -16.39
C LYS A 318 -9.53 -10.78 -16.12
N GLN A 319 -10.46 -11.32 -15.32
CA GLN A 319 -11.71 -10.67 -14.95
C GLN A 319 -12.01 -10.89 -13.46
N ALA A 320 -11.02 -10.58 -12.61
CA ALA A 320 -11.18 -10.73 -11.18
C ALA A 320 -12.24 -9.75 -10.66
N THR A 321 -13.05 -10.22 -9.71
CA THR A 321 -13.86 -9.38 -8.83
C THR A 321 -13.32 -9.50 -7.43
N PHE A 322 -13.12 -8.37 -6.76
CA PHE A 322 -12.44 -8.32 -5.48
C PHE A 322 -12.90 -7.13 -4.64
N GLU A 323 -12.53 -7.13 -3.40
CA GLU A 323 -12.63 -5.97 -2.52
C GLU A 323 -11.28 -5.69 -1.86
N VAL A 324 -11.00 -4.42 -1.63
CA VAL A 324 -9.89 -3.96 -0.78
C VAL A 324 -10.49 -3.40 0.50
N TRP A 325 -10.08 -3.95 1.63
CA TRP A 325 -10.53 -3.54 2.96
C TRP A 325 -9.37 -2.88 3.69
N ILE A 326 -9.57 -1.64 4.11
CA ILE A 326 -8.59 -0.85 4.85
C ILE A 326 -9.15 -0.58 6.24
N PRO A 327 -8.41 -0.92 7.32
CA PRO A 327 -8.82 -0.57 8.67
C PRO A 327 -8.70 0.95 8.85
N VAL A 328 -9.78 1.57 9.33
CA VAL A 328 -9.84 3.03 9.45
C VAL A 328 -10.40 3.48 10.80
N CYS A 329 -9.94 4.65 11.25
CA CYS A 329 -10.54 5.39 12.33
C CYS A 329 -10.88 6.82 11.85
N LYS A 330 -11.83 7.46 12.51
CA LYS A 330 -12.13 8.87 12.23
C LYS A 330 -10.98 9.74 12.70
N ARG A 331 -10.57 10.69 11.87
CA ARG A 331 -9.60 11.70 12.30
C ARG A 331 -10.15 12.48 13.48
N THR A 332 -9.35 12.58 14.52
CA THR A 332 -9.62 13.50 15.64
C THR A 332 -9.33 14.91 15.18
N GLU A 333 -10.33 15.77 15.17
CA GLU A 333 -10.10 17.21 14.99
C GLU A 333 -9.20 17.69 16.14
N THR A 334 -7.94 17.98 15.81
CA THR A 334 -7.06 18.69 16.75
C THR A 334 -7.60 20.10 16.85
N LYS A 335 -8.18 20.43 18.03
CA LYS A 335 -8.66 21.79 18.36
C LYS A 335 -7.52 22.78 18.45
#